data_a39a615f3eea8561d7e22ef93de9a653
#
_entry.id   a39a615f3eea8561d7e22ef93de9a653
#
_cell.length_a   1.000
_cell.length_b   1.000
_cell.length_c   1.000
_cell.angle_alpha   90.00
_cell.angle_beta   90.00
_cell.angle_gamma   90.00
#
_symmetry.space_group_name_H-M   'P 1'
#
loop_
_entity.id
_entity.type
_entity.pdbx_description
1 polymer ?
#
loop_
_entity_poly.entity_id
_entity_poly.type
_entity_poly.pdbx_seq_one_letter_code
_entity_poly.pdbx_strand_id
1 'polypeptide(L)'
;MKNTTLLGIAITLSMFGCEKSSTKEVQNANENIIEAKEKITKAENELHDAAKDEAETAKTKQISDWNYFRNESDSSIETMENDLKKIEVKIEKSGQKNKQKLKVDYTKSKSDLATLKEKLKQKNATFEKDMQKFDNTVSEKNQSFIREFKHDMDEIGKSIKDLFKDNVK
;
A
#
# COMPACT_ATOMS: atom_id res chain seq x y z
N MET A 1 9.40 12.25 -8.68
CA MET A 1 9.43 13.39 -9.59
C MET A 1 9.49 12.83 -11.00
N LYS A 2 8.36 12.74 -11.68
CA LYS A 2 8.31 12.37 -13.11
C LYS A 2 7.94 13.64 -13.87
N ASN A 3 8.89 14.12 -14.65
CA ASN A 3 8.73 15.28 -15.52
C ASN A 3 7.74 14.93 -16.62
N THR A 4 6.56 15.52 -16.57
CA THR A 4 5.64 15.62 -17.72
C THR A 4 6.23 16.64 -18.67
N THR A 5 6.94 16.20 -19.69
CA THR A 5 7.33 17.01 -20.85
C THR A 5 6.08 17.35 -21.63
N LEU A 6 5.56 18.54 -21.41
CA LEU A 6 4.59 19.19 -22.29
C LEU A 6 5.29 19.43 -23.62
N LEU A 7 4.96 18.61 -24.63
CA LEU A 7 5.36 18.84 -26.01
C LEU A 7 4.55 20.03 -26.55
N GLY A 8 5.11 21.23 -26.42
CA GLY A 8 4.59 22.41 -27.05
C GLY A 8 4.75 22.31 -28.56
N ILE A 9 3.66 22.06 -29.27
CA ILE A 9 3.62 22.18 -30.73
C ILE A 9 3.57 23.65 -31.04
N ALA A 10 4.73 24.23 -31.36
CA ALA A 10 4.85 25.57 -31.91
C ALA A 10 4.40 25.51 -33.38
N ILE A 11 3.14 25.92 -33.63
CA ILE A 11 2.68 26.14 -35.00
C ILE A 11 3.24 27.51 -35.45
N THR A 12 4.34 27.46 -36.20
CA THR A 12 4.84 28.64 -36.92
C THR A 12 3.93 28.90 -38.12
N LEU A 13 3.03 29.88 -37.98
CA LEU A 13 2.31 30.45 -39.13
C LEU A 13 3.28 31.20 -39.99
N SER A 14 3.76 30.58 -41.06
CA SER A 14 4.42 31.28 -42.17
C SER A 14 3.35 31.98 -43.01
N MET A 15 3.27 33.28 -42.86
CA MET A 15 2.46 34.13 -43.74
C MET A 15 3.11 34.18 -45.14
N PHE A 16 2.70 33.30 -46.03
CA PHE A 16 2.96 33.46 -47.47
C PHE A 16 1.70 33.95 -48.17
N GLY A 17 1.88 35.03 -48.86
CA GLY A 17 1.25 35.65 -50.01
C GLY A 17 -0.22 35.31 -50.33
N CYS A 18 -1.03 36.36 -50.40
CA CYS A 18 -2.33 36.38 -51.04
C CYS A 18 -2.31 35.80 -52.44
N GLU A 19 -2.78 34.58 -52.57
CA GLU A 19 -3.37 34.11 -53.79
C GLU A 19 -4.76 33.54 -53.40
N LYS A 20 -5.80 33.81 -54.22
CA LYS A 20 -7.20 33.47 -53.95
C LYS A 20 -7.30 32.00 -53.50
N SER A 21 -7.20 31.74 -52.19
CA SER A 21 -7.50 30.44 -51.60
C SER A 21 -8.97 30.15 -51.93
N SER A 22 -9.19 29.10 -52.70
CA SER A 22 -10.54 28.74 -53.12
C SER A 22 -11.34 28.40 -51.85
N THR A 23 -12.58 28.83 -51.77
CA THR A 23 -13.52 28.57 -50.67
C THR A 23 -13.54 27.10 -50.27
N LYS A 24 -13.21 26.20 -51.16
CA LYS A 24 -13.06 24.76 -50.97
C LYS A 24 -11.87 24.36 -50.07
N GLU A 25 -10.71 25.05 -50.21
CA GLU A 25 -9.53 24.73 -49.37
C GLU A 25 -9.74 25.16 -47.93
N VAL A 26 -10.42 26.25 -47.67
CA VAL A 26 -10.80 26.71 -46.34
C VAL A 26 -11.84 25.77 -45.73
N GLN A 27 -12.78 25.28 -46.51
CA GLN A 27 -13.76 24.30 -46.04
C GLN A 27 -13.08 22.95 -45.67
N ASN A 28 -12.22 22.42 -46.52
CA ASN A 28 -11.47 21.21 -46.26
C ASN A 28 -10.57 21.35 -45.03
N ALA A 29 -9.93 22.51 -44.84
CA ALA A 29 -9.13 22.78 -43.64
C ALA A 29 -9.99 22.80 -42.38
N ASN A 30 -11.18 23.40 -42.42
CA ASN A 30 -12.13 23.41 -41.29
C ASN A 30 -12.65 21.99 -40.95
N GLU A 31 -13.00 21.19 -41.97
CA GLU A 31 -13.42 19.79 -41.78
C GLU A 31 -12.31 18.97 -41.13
N ASN A 32 -11.06 19.11 -41.59
CA ASN A 32 -9.91 18.42 -40.99
C ASN A 32 -9.66 18.87 -39.53
N ILE A 33 -9.88 20.12 -39.19
CA ILE A 33 -9.77 20.62 -37.81
C ILE A 33 -10.88 20.04 -36.93
N ILE A 34 -12.09 19.91 -37.43
CA ILE A 34 -13.21 19.32 -36.72
C ILE A 34 -12.92 17.82 -36.44
N GLU A 35 -12.51 17.09 -37.48
CA GLU A 35 -12.15 15.66 -37.35
C GLU A 35 -10.97 15.45 -36.39
N ALA A 36 -9.96 16.31 -36.42
CA ALA A 36 -8.85 16.25 -35.50
C ALA A 36 -9.29 16.52 -34.05
N LYS A 37 -10.19 17.48 -33.82
CA LYS A 37 -10.76 17.73 -32.48
C LYS A 37 -11.57 16.55 -31.98
N GLU A 38 -12.39 15.91 -32.79
CA GLU A 38 -13.15 14.73 -32.41
C GLU A 38 -12.23 13.56 -32.02
N LYS A 39 -11.16 13.35 -32.80
CA LYS A 39 -10.15 12.33 -32.50
C LYS A 39 -9.42 12.61 -31.17
N ILE A 40 -9.08 13.87 -30.90
CA ILE A 40 -8.45 14.28 -29.63
C ILE A 40 -9.42 14.02 -28.48
N THR A 41 -10.67 14.47 -28.57
CA THR A 41 -11.67 14.27 -27.52
C THR A 41 -11.90 12.76 -27.24
N LYS A 42 -11.94 11.95 -28.31
CA LYS A 42 -12.07 10.50 -28.17
C LYS A 42 -10.86 9.89 -27.46
N ALA A 43 -9.64 10.28 -27.85
CA ALA A 43 -8.41 9.79 -27.22
C ALA A 43 -8.30 10.24 -25.75
N GLU A 44 -8.74 11.45 -25.41
CA GLU A 44 -8.80 11.94 -24.04
C GLU A 44 -9.77 11.13 -23.18
N ASN A 45 -10.95 10.79 -23.72
CA ASN A 45 -11.92 9.95 -23.03
C ASN A 45 -11.39 8.53 -22.83
N GLU A 46 -10.80 7.89 -23.85
CA GLU A 46 -10.19 6.58 -23.74
C GLU A 46 -9.04 6.55 -22.72
N LEU A 47 -8.22 7.59 -22.67
CA LEU A 47 -7.16 7.73 -21.66
C LEU A 47 -7.72 7.88 -20.25
N HIS A 48 -8.79 8.67 -20.10
CA HIS A 48 -9.47 8.85 -18.82
C HIS A 48 -10.08 7.53 -18.30
N ASP A 49 -10.75 6.79 -19.17
CA ASP A 49 -11.35 5.50 -18.84
C ASP A 49 -10.27 4.47 -18.47
N ALA A 50 -9.18 4.39 -19.25
CA ALA A 50 -8.05 3.51 -18.94
C ALA A 50 -7.40 3.85 -17.59
N ALA A 51 -7.22 5.14 -17.27
CA ALA A 51 -6.68 5.57 -15.98
C ALA A 51 -7.61 5.21 -14.81
N LYS A 52 -8.91 5.29 -15.02
CA LYS A 52 -9.91 4.89 -14.03
C LYS A 52 -9.91 3.39 -13.78
N ASP A 53 -9.84 2.59 -14.83
CA ASP A 53 -9.76 1.13 -14.74
C ASP A 53 -8.47 0.67 -14.03
N GLU A 54 -7.34 1.32 -14.31
CA GLU A 54 -6.08 1.06 -13.62
C GLU A 54 -6.17 1.37 -12.13
N ALA A 55 -6.77 2.52 -11.77
CA ALA A 55 -6.96 2.91 -10.37
C ALA A 55 -7.88 1.93 -9.61
N GLU A 56 -8.97 1.47 -10.23
CA GLU A 56 -9.88 0.50 -9.63
C GLU A 56 -9.22 -0.89 -9.46
N THR A 57 -8.43 -1.31 -10.44
CA THR A 57 -7.65 -2.54 -10.38
C THR A 57 -6.61 -2.48 -9.26
N ALA A 58 -5.88 -1.36 -9.14
CA ALA A 58 -4.90 -1.14 -8.07
C ALA A 58 -5.56 -1.15 -6.68
N LYS A 59 -6.73 -0.53 -6.55
CA LYS A 59 -7.53 -0.53 -5.32
C LYS A 59 -7.99 -1.93 -4.93
N THR A 60 -8.53 -2.68 -5.88
CA THR A 60 -8.98 -4.07 -5.67
C THR A 60 -7.82 -4.95 -5.21
N LYS A 61 -6.67 -4.83 -5.86
CA LYS A 61 -5.45 -5.51 -5.45
C LYS A 61 -5.04 -5.15 -4.02
N GLN A 62 -5.06 -3.87 -3.67
CA GLN A 62 -4.71 -3.41 -2.32
C GLN A 62 -5.64 -3.99 -1.25
N ILE A 63 -6.94 -4.10 -1.53
CA ILE A 63 -7.91 -4.74 -0.63
C ILE A 63 -7.60 -6.23 -0.45
N SER A 64 -7.28 -6.93 -1.52
CA SER A 64 -6.90 -8.34 -1.48
C SER A 64 -5.62 -8.56 -0.68
N ASP A 65 -4.58 -7.77 -0.95
CA ASP A 65 -3.29 -7.83 -0.26
C ASP A 65 -3.46 -7.54 1.25
N TRP A 66 -4.32 -6.57 1.60
CA TRP A 66 -4.65 -6.26 2.99
C TRP A 66 -5.34 -7.40 3.71
N ASN A 67 -6.34 -8.02 3.09
CA ASN A 67 -7.06 -9.15 3.69
C ASN A 67 -6.13 -10.36 3.92
N TYR A 68 -5.27 -10.66 2.97
CA TYR A 68 -4.26 -11.68 3.11
C TYR A 68 -3.30 -11.38 4.27
N PHE A 69 -2.71 -10.18 4.28
CA PHE A 69 -1.82 -9.72 5.34
C PHE A 69 -2.48 -9.79 6.72
N ARG A 70 -3.72 -9.33 6.86
CA ARG A 70 -4.47 -9.36 8.12
C ARG A 70 -4.63 -10.79 8.62
N ASN A 71 -5.07 -11.71 7.76
CA ASN A 71 -5.28 -13.11 8.14
C ASN A 71 -3.98 -13.80 8.56
N GLU A 72 -2.87 -13.56 7.85
CA GLU A 72 -1.55 -14.05 8.26
C GLU A 72 -1.11 -13.47 9.61
N SER A 73 -1.33 -12.17 9.80
CA SER A 73 -0.95 -11.48 11.04
C SER A 73 -1.76 -11.98 12.23
N ASP A 74 -3.07 -12.14 12.09
CA ASP A 74 -3.94 -12.68 13.14
C ASP A 74 -3.51 -14.11 13.54
N SER A 75 -3.22 -14.98 12.58
CA SER A 75 -2.70 -16.35 12.83
C SER A 75 -1.34 -16.35 13.52
N SER A 76 -0.45 -15.45 13.12
CA SER A 76 0.88 -15.33 13.74
C SER A 76 0.79 -14.80 15.17
N ILE A 77 -0.07 -13.81 15.42
CA ILE A 77 -0.36 -13.29 16.76
C ILE A 77 -0.92 -14.37 17.65
N GLU A 78 -1.89 -15.16 17.19
CA GLU A 78 -2.46 -16.28 17.94
C GLU A 78 -1.39 -17.32 18.30
N THR A 79 -0.50 -17.64 17.36
CA THR A 79 0.62 -18.54 17.61
C THR A 79 1.54 -18.00 18.71
N MET A 80 1.90 -16.73 18.66
CA MET A 80 2.74 -16.08 19.67
C MET A 80 2.05 -16.01 21.03
N GLU A 81 0.75 -15.73 21.09
CA GLU A 81 -0.05 -15.76 22.33
C GLU A 81 -0.03 -17.16 22.97
N ASN A 82 -0.18 -18.21 22.16
CA ASN A 82 -0.12 -19.59 22.63
C ASN A 82 1.28 -19.97 23.12
N ASP A 83 2.32 -19.49 22.45
CA ASP A 83 3.70 -19.73 22.88
C ASP A 83 4.01 -18.99 24.19
N LEU A 84 3.54 -17.75 24.36
CA LEU A 84 3.65 -17.03 25.64
C LEU A 84 2.94 -17.77 26.78
N LYS A 85 1.77 -18.37 26.56
CA LYS A 85 1.10 -19.21 27.58
C LYS A 85 1.96 -20.43 27.99
N LYS A 86 2.61 -21.10 27.03
CA LYS A 86 3.52 -22.21 27.34
C LYS A 86 4.72 -21.74 28.14
N ILE A 87 5.28 -20.56 27.80
CA ILE A 87 6.40 -19.98 28.55
C ILE A 87 5.99 -19.60 29.97
N GLU A 88 4.80 -19.05 30.18
CA GLU A 88 4.26 -18.74 31.51
C GLU A 88 4.28 -19.96 32.43
N VAL A 89 3.78 -21.10 31.94
CA VAL A 89 3.81 -22.37 32.66
C VAL A 89 5.24 -22.84 32.98
N LYS A 90 6.18 -22.61 32.04
CA LYS A 90 7.62 -22.95 32.27
C LYS A 90 8.25 -22.06 33.32
N ILE A 91 7.95 -20.77 33.32
CA ILE A 91 8.43 -19.79 34.31
C ILE A 91 8.01 -20.24 35.72
N GLU A 92 6.78 -20.68 35.89
CA GLU A 92 6.27 -21.13 37.19
C GLU A 92 7.04 -22.36 37.73
N LYS A 93 7.47 -23.24 36.83
CA LYS A 93 8.22 -24.48 37.16
C LYS A 93 9.72 -24.25 37.29
N SER A 94 10.25 -23.08 36.96
CA SER A 94 11.68 -22.77 36.95
C SER A 94 12.20 -22.43 38.36
N GLY A 95 13.47 -22.75 38.62
CA GLY A 95 14.16 -22.36 39.87
C GLY A 95 14.30 -20.83 39.98
N GLN A 96 14.39 -20.32 41.22
CA GLN A 96 14.27 -18.87 41.49
C GLN A 96 15.23 -17.96 40.69
N LYS A 97 16.48 -18.39 40.45
CA LYS A 97 17.49 -17.59 39.74
C LYS A 97 17.12 -17.33 38.27
N ASN A 98 16.58 -18.32 37.58
CA ASN A 98 16.18 -18.20 36.17
C ASN A 98 14.78 -17.60 36.01
N LYS A 99 13.94 -17.82 37.01
CA LYS A 99 12.55 -17.32 37.04
C LYS A 99 12.46 -15.82 36.90
N GLN A 100 13.33 -15.07 37.54
CA GLN A 100 13.27 -13.61 37.56
C GLN A 100 13.68 -13.00 36.18
N LYS A 101 14.75 -13.53 35.59
CA LYS A 101 15.18 -13.10 34.25
C LYS A 101 14.12 -13.41 33.18
N LEU A 102 13.65 -14.66 33.16
CA LEU A 102 12.61 -15.08 32.22
C LEU A 102 11.31 -14.29 32.36
N LYS A 103 10.95 -13.92 33.59
CA LYS A 103 9.75 -13.12 33.85
C LYS A 103 9.85 -11.72 33.27
N VAL A 104 11.03 -11.08 33.29
CA VAL A 104 11.25 -9.76 32.69
C VAL A 104 11.07 -9.83 31.18
N ASP A 105 11.78 -10.77 30.52
CA ASP A 105 11.75 -10.91 29.08
C ASP A 105 10.36 -11.36 28.57
N TYR A 106 9.69 -12.25 29.31
CA TYR A 106 8.29 -12.62 29.07
C TYR A 106 7.34 -11.44 29.14
N THR A 107 7.46 -10.63 30.21
CA THR A 107 6.59 -9.45 30.40
C THR A 107 6.79 -8.45 29.27
N LYS A 108 8.03 -8.24 28.84
CA LYS A 108 8.35 -7.39 27.70
C LYS A 108 7.72 -7.93 26.41
N SER A 109 7.94 -9.19 26.06
CA SER A 109 7.39 -9.81 24.85
C SER A 109 5.85 -9.79 24.84
N LYS A 110 5.21 -10.00 26.00
CA LYS A 110 3.75 -9.91 26.15
C LYS A 110 3.23 -8.49 25.92
N SER A 111 3.93 -7.48 26.41
CA SER A 111 3.59 -6.07 26.20
C SER A 111 3.78 -5.66 24.76
N ASP A 112 4.89 -6.07 24.13
CA ASP A 112 5.20 -5.77 22.74
C ASP A 112 4.14 -6.39 21.80
N LEU A 113 3.76 -7.64 22.05
CA LEU A 113 2.70 -8.32 21.30
C LEU A 113 1.33 -7.65 21.47
N ALA A 114 0.99 -7.20 22.68
CA ALA A 114 -0.24 -6.45 22.91
C ALA A 114 -0.27 -5.12 22.13
N THR A 115 0.87 -4.42 22.09
CA THR A 115 1.04 -3.19 21.31
C THR A 115 0.89 -3.46 19.81
N LEU A 116 1.51 -4.53 19.31
CA LEU A 116 1.41 -4.92 17.91
C LEU A 116 -0.04 -5.23 17.52
N LYS A 117 -0.75 -5.97 18.36
CA LYS A 117 -2.17 -6.30 18.17
C LYS A 117 -3.05 -5.05 18.10
N GLU A 118 -2.80 -4.08 18.97
CA GLU A 118 -3.54 -2.81 18.95
C GLU A 118 -3.23 -1.99 17.69
N LYS A 119 -1.97 -1.95 17.22
CA LYS A 119 -1.60 -1.33 15.93
C LYS A 119 -2.40 -1.93 14.77
N LEU A 120 -2.50 -3.26 14.69
CA LEU A 120 -3.26 -3.94 13.63
C LEU A 120 -4.75 -3.57 13.69
N LYS A 121 -5.33 -3.61 14.88
CA LYS A 121 -6.74 -3.24 15.11
C LYS A 121 -7.04 -1.81 14.68
N GLN A 122 -6.19 -0.85 15.06
CA GLN A 122 -6.35 0.56 14.69
C GLN A 122 -6.24 0.74 13.17
N LYS A 123 -5.25 0.12 12.54
CA LYS A 123 -5.10 0.20 11.09
C LYS A 123 -6.27 -0.45 10.36
N ASN A 124 -6.77 -1.59 10.86
CA ASN A 124 -7.95 -2.24 10.29
C ASN A 124 -9.20 -1.36 10.36
N ALA A 125 -9.39 -0.63 11.47
CA ALA A 125 -10.51 0.30 11.63
C ALA A 125 -10.46 1.51 10.67
N THR A 126 -9.28 1.91 10.21
CA THR A 126 -9.11 3.05 9.27
C THR A 126 -9.03 2.61 7.81
N PHE A 127 -8.70 1.35 7.54
CA PHE A 127 -8.42 0.84 6.20
C PHE A 127 -9.57 1.07 5.21
N GLU A 128 -10.82 0.83 5.62
CA GLU A 128 -11.98 1.05 4.74
C GLU A 128 -12.14 2.52 4.34
N LYS A 129 -11.87 3.45 5.26
CA LYS A 129 -11.89 4.89 4.96
C LYS A 129 -10.74 5.28 4.03
N ASP A 130 -9.59 4.70 4.23
CA ASP A 130 -8.42 4.89 3.36
C ASP A 130 -8.76 4.44 1.93
N MET A 131 -9.47 3.31 1.78
CA MET A 131 -9.87 2.78 0.48
C MET A 131 -10.96 3.62 -0.22
N GLN A 132 -11.76 4.40 0.51
CA GLN A 132 -12.71 5.36 -0.10
C GLN A 132 -11.98 6.52 -0.81
N LYS A 133 -10.77 6.84 -0.36
CA LYS A 133 -9.92 7.92 -0.89
C LYS A 133 -8.61 7.37 -1.48
N PHE A 134 -8.73 6.19 -2.12
CA PHE A 134 -7.57 5.48 -2.63
C PHE A 134 -6.83 6.30 -3.68
N ASP A 135 -5.54 6.51 -3.43
CA ASP A 135 -4.56 7.10 -4.32
C ASP A 135 -3.18 6.46 -4.09
N ASN A 136 -2.18 6.91 -4.83
CA ASN A 136 -0.82 6.42 -4.67
C ASN A 136 -0.28 6.63 -3.25
N THR A 137 -0.63 7.75 -2.60
CA THR A 137 -0.19 8.06 -1.23
C THR A 137 -0.79 7.08 -0.22
N VAL A 138 -2.06 6.73 -0.37
CA VAL A 138 -2.73 5.72 0.47
C VAL A 138 -2.10 4.35 0.24
N SER A 139 -1.83 3.98 -1.01
CA SER A 139 -1.14 2.73 -1.34
C SER A 139 0.24 2.63 -0.68
N GLU A 140 1.07 3.66 -0.81
CA GLU A 140 2.40 3.71 -0.20
C GLU A 140 2.37 3.61 1.33
N LYS A 141 1.45 4.33 1.98
CA LYS A 141 1.25 4.27 3.43
C LYS A 141 0.84 2.87 3.90
N ASN A 142 -0.05 2.21 3.18
CA ASN A 142 -0.47 0.85 3.51
C ASN A 142 0.67 -0.15 3.34
N GLN A 143 1.45 -0.05 2.26
CA GLN A 143 2.62 -0.89 2.04
C GLN A 143 3.70 -0.66 3.09
N SER A 144 3.93 0.60 3.51
CA SER A 144 4.86 0.92 4.59
C SER A 144 4.42 0.29 5.90
N PHE A 145 3.15 0.46 6.26
CA PHE A 145 2.58 -0.18 7.45
C PHE A 145 2.78 -1.70 7.44
N ILE A 146 2.49 -2.37 6.32
CA ILE A 146 2.66 -3.83 6.19
C ILE A 146 4.12 -4.24 6.43
N ARG A 147 5.09 -3.52 5.84
CA ARG A 147 6.51 -3.82 6.02
C ARG A 147 6.96 -3.65 7.47
N GLU A 148 6.60 -2.52 8.07
CA GLU A 148 6.95 -2.20 9.45
C GLU A 148 6.31 -3.20 10.43
N PHE A 149 5.05 -3.52 10.21
CA PHE A 149 4.33 -4.48 11.04
C PHE A 149 4.94 -5.89 10.96
N LYS A 150 5.29 -6.37 9.77
CA LYS A 150 5.97 -7.65 9.57
C LYS A 150 7.32 -7.68 10.28
N HIS A 151 8.07 -6.59 10.20
CA HIS A 151 9.35 -6.46 10.92
C HIS A 151 9.14 -6.56 12.44
N ASP A 152 8.21 -5.78 13.00
CA ASP A 152 7.90 -5.81 14.44
C ASP A 152 7.45 -7.23 14.89
N MET A 153 6.62 -7.88 14.08
CA MET A 153 6.14 -9.23 14.33
C MET A 153 7.28 -10.27 14.34
N ASP A 154 8.22 -10.15 13.41
CA ASP A 154 9.39 -11.04 13.35
C ASP A 154 10.31 -10.85 14.55
N GLU A 155 10.53 -9.61 15.00
CA GLU A 155 11.34 -9.32 16.18
C GLU A 155 10.71 -9.86 17.47
N ILE A 156 9.39 -9.68 17.63
CA ILE A 156 8.66 -10.25 18.78
C ILE A 156 8.69 -11.78 18.72
N GLY A 157 8.48 -12.37 17.54
CA GLY A 157 8.54 -13.82 17.33
C GLY A 157 9.92 -14.41 17.67
N LYS A 158 11.01 -13.71 17.33
CA LYS A 158 12.37 -14.10 17.73
C LYS A 158 12.54 -14.02 19.25
N SER A 159 12.12 -12.92 19.87
CA SER A 159 12.18 -12.74 21.31
C SER A 159 11.45 -13.86 22.08
N ILE A 160 10.26 -14.22 21.61
CA ILE A 160 9.48 -15.33 22.19
C ILE A 160 10.19 -16.68 22.00
N LYS A 161 10.75 -16.96 20.82
CA LYS A 161 11.53 -18.18 20.55
C LYS A 161 12.77 -18.28 21.43
N ASP A 162 13.43 -17.17 21.71
CA ASP A 162 14.62 -17.15 22.56
C ASP A 162 14.28 -17.49 24.02
N LEU A 163 13.09 -17.12 24.51
CA LEU A 163 12.59 -17.55 25.82
C LEU A 163 12.45 -19.07 25.94
N PHE A 164 12.28 -19.80 24.84
CA PHE A 164 12.29 -21.26 24.85
C PHE A 164 13.72 -21.84 24.98
N LYS A 165 14.72 -21.14 24.39
CA LYS A 165 16.12 -21.64 24.37
C LYS A 165 16.82 -21.46 25.71
N ASP A 166 16.58 -20.37 26.43
CA ASP A 166 17.22 -20.04 27.70
C ASP A 166 16.83 -21.01 28.87
N ASN A 167 15.93 -21.94 28.62
CA ASN A 167 15.45 -22.93 29.60
C ASN A 167 16.12 -24.28 29.49
N VAL A 168 17.17 -24.48 28.70
CA VAL A 168 17.85 -25.76 28.44
C VAL A 168 19.23 -25.81 29.10
N LYS A 169 19.39 -25.28 30.34
CA LYS A 169 20.60 -25.55 31.17
C LYS A 169 20.19 -25.83 32.59
#